data_3e45d26130f973ec836118ac7d3794ba
#
_entry.id   3e45d26130f973ec836118ac7d3794ba
#
_cell.length_a   1.000
_cell.length_b   1.000
_cell.length_c   1.000
_cell.angle_alpha   90.00
_cell.angle_beta   90.00
_cell.angle_gamma   90.00
#
_symmetry.space_group_name_H-M   'P 1'
#
loop_
_entity.id
_entity.type
_entity.pdbx_description
1 polymer ?
#
loop_
_entity_poly.entity_id
_entity_poly.type
_entity_poly.pdbx_seq_one_letter_code
_entity_poly.pdbx_strand_id
1 'polypeptide(L)'
;MFEDRHIRAQLLKGTLPLLILATLRDGELHGYHIVRRIRERSGDALAPSEGSLYPTLHRLEAEGALEATWRDGEAGPRRRFYRLTRSGLTALESAERDWATFAGGVNRVAFDGAN
;
A
#
# COMPACT_ATOMS: atom_id res chain seq x y z
N MET A 1 -26.16 -5.94 9.27
CA MET A 1 -25.61 -4.56 9.19
C MET A 1 -24.10 -4.62 9.27
N PHE A 2 -23.44 -3.87 8.39
CA PHE A 2 -21.97 -3.86 8.33
C PHE A 2 -21.42 -2.90 9.36
N GLU A 3 -20.36 -3.32 10.05
CA GLU A 3 -19.63 -2.42 10.92
C GLU A 3 -18.62 -1.64 10.07
N ASP A 4 -18.49 -0.35 10.32
CA ASP A 4 -17.59 0.53 9.57
C ASP A 4 -16.17 0.00 9.51
N ARG A 5 -15.63 -0.46 10.65
CA ARG A 5 -14.25 -0.97 10.67
C ARG A 5 -14.08 -2.25 9.85
N HIS A 6 -15.14 -3.05 9.71
CA HIS A 6 -15.09 -4.27 8.91
C HIS A 6 -14.95 -3.94 7.41
N ILE A 7 -15.79 -3.02 6.95
CA ILE A 7 -15.74 -2.54 5.56
C ILE A 7 -14.39 -1.89 5.29
N ARG A 8 -13.95 -1.03 6.21
CA ARG A 8 -12.68 -0.34 6.07
C ARG A 8 -11.50 -1.30 6.00
N ALA A 9 -11.51 -2.34 6.83
CA ALA A 9 -10.46 -3.35 6.83
C ALA A 9 -10.38 -4.09 5.49
N GLN A 10 -11.54 -4.41 4.92
CA GLN A 10 -11.59 -5.09 3.62
C GLN A 10 -11.08 -4.19 2.50
N LEU A 11 -11.49 -2.91 2.50
CA LEU A 11 -11.04 -1.94 1.52
C LEU A 11 -9.52 -1.74 1.62
N LEU A 12 -9.02 -1.61 2.84
CA LEU A 12 -7.60 -1.43 3.07
C LEU A 12 -6.82 -2.65 2.58
N LYS A 13 -7.28 -3.84 2.90
CA LYS A 13 -6.62 -5.08 2.48
C LYS A 13 -6.52 -5.17 0.96
N GLY A 14 -7.59 -4.82 0.27
CA GLY A 14 -7.62 -4.85 -1.20
C GLY A 14 -6.73 -3.81 -1.86
N THR A 15 -6.49 -2.70 -1.19
CA THR A 15 -5.69 -1.61 -1.76
C THR A 15 -4.24 -1.59 -1.25
N LEU A 16 -3.90 -2.44 -0.30
CA LEU A 16 -2.59 -2.39 0.34
C LEU A 16 -1.42 -2.51 -0.65
N PRO A 17 -1.47 -3.39 -1.66
CA PRO A 17 -0.38 -3.42 -2.65
C PRO A 17 -0.17 -2.07 -3.33
N LEU A 18 -1.24 -1.41 -3.76
CA LEU A 18 -1.16 -0.09 -4.37
C LEU A 18 -0.54 0.92 -3.40
N LEU A 19 -0.97 0.92 -2.14
CA LEU A 19 -0.47 1.86 -1.14
C LEU A 19 1.02 1.67 -0.87
N ILE A 20 1.46 0.42 -0.76
CA ILE A 20 2.87 0.11 -0.56
C ILE A 20 3.71 0.58 -1.75
N LEU A 21 3.30 0.21 -2.95
CA LEU A 21 4.03 0.58 -4.16
C LEU A 21 4.12 2.10 -4.31
N ALA A 22 3.01 2.80 -4.07
CA ALA A 22 2.96 4.26 -4.18
C ALA A 22 3.89 4.93 -3.15
N THR A 23 3.95 4.39 -1.95
CA THR A 23 4.79 4.92 -0.88
C THR A 23 6.27 4.84 -1.25
N LEU A 24 6.66 3.79 -1.97
CA LEU A 24 8.04 3.55 -2.34
C LEU A 24 8.46 4.24 -3.64
N ARG A 25 7.55 4.98 -4.27
CA ARG A 25 7.86 5.72 -5.50
C ARG A 25 9.03 6.69 -5.30
N ASP A 26 9.09 7.34 -4.15
CA ASP A 26 10.06 8.40 -3.88
C ASP A 26 11.38 7.90 -3.30
N GLY A 27 11.51 6.60 -3.06
CA GLY A 27 12.74 6.03 -2.54
C GLY A 27 12.48 4.87 -1.61
N GLU A 28 13.57 4.23 -1.16
CA GLU A 28 13.43 3.06 -0.31
C GLU A 28 13.05 3.43 1.13
N LEU A 29 12.28 2.55 1.76
CA LEU A 29 11.84 2.70 3.14
C LEU A 29 11.81 1.32 3.80
N HIS A 30 11.99 1.28 5.12
CA HIS A 30 11.72 0.04 5.85
C HIS A 30 10.23 -0.03 6.21
N GLY A 31 9.79 -1.25 6.61
CA GLY A 31 8.36 -1.51 6.81
C GLY A 31 7.64 -0.54 7.74
N TYR A 32 8.28 -0.19 8.85
CA TYR A 32 7.68 0.74 9.80
C TYR A 32 7.42 2.12 9.17
N HIS A 33 8.36 2.61 8.39
CA HIS A 33 8.19 3.90 7.70
C HIS A 33 7.14 3.83 6.60
N ILE A 34 6.96 2.68 5.97
CA ILE A 34 5.90 2.51 4.99
C ILE A 34 4.53 2.70 5.65
N VAL A 35 4.29 2.03 6.78
CA VAL A 35 3.05 2.20 7.54
C VAL A 35 2.83 3.67 7.91
N ARG A 36 3.86 4.27 8.45
CA ARG A 36 3.81 5.65 8.91
C ARG A 36 3.50 6.61 7.77
N ARG A 37 4.12 6.41 6.62
CA ARG A 37 3.90 7.24 5.44
C ARG A 37 2.47 7.10 4.91
N ILE A 38 1.93 5.88 4.91
CA ILE A 38 0.54 5.64 4.52
C ILE A 38 -0.41 6.40 5.45
N ARG A 39 -0.16 6.33 6.75
CA ARG A 39 -0.98 7.05 7.73
C ARG A 39 -0.92 8.55 7.51
N GLU A 40 0.29 9.09 7.37
CA GLU A 40 0.48 10.52 7.21
C GLU A 40 -0.18 11.04 5.95
N ARG A 41 0.06 10.37 4.82
CA ARG A 41 -0.48 10.83 3.53
C ARG A 41 -2.00 10.70 3.44
N SER A 42 -2.58 9.78 4.18
CA SER A 42 -4.04 9.58 4.18
C SER A 42 -4.76 10.40 5.25
N GLY A 43 -4.04 11.22 6.00
CA GLY A 43 -4.65 11.97 7.10
C GLY A 43 -5.21 11.05 8.17
N ASP A 44 -4.49 9.97 8.46
CA ASP A 44 -4.86 8.93 9.42
C ASP A 44 -6.09 8.11 9.03
N ALA A 45 -6.60 8.28 7.81
CA ALA A 45 -7.74 7.49 7.35
C ALA A 45 -7.36 6.02 7.13
N LEU A 46 -6.10 5.76 6.77
CA LEU A 46 -5.61 4.42 6.47
C LEU A 46 -4.46 4.09 7.42
N ALA A 47 -4.62 2.99 8.15
CA ALA A 47 -3.64 2.58 9.15
C ALA A 47 -3.44 1.06 9.09
N PRO A 48 -2.66 0.57 8.13
CA PRO A 48 -2.43 -0.87 8.00
C PRO A 48 -1.67 -1.42 9.20
N SER A 49 -2.03 -2.62 9.61
CA SER A 49 -1.34 -3.30 10.69
C SER A 49 -0.09 -3.99 10.16
N GLU A 50 0.85 -4.28 11.06
CA GLU A 50 2.03 -5.06 10.70
C GLU A 50 1.64 -6.44 10.19
N GLY A 51 0.60 -7.03 10.78
CA GLY A 51 0.11 -8.34 10.36
C GLY A 51 -0.41 -8.38 8.94
N SER A 52 -0.87 -7.26 8.41
CA SER A 52 -1.29 -7.14 7.02
C SER A 52 -0.15 -6.71 6.11
N LEU A 53 0.70 -5.82 6.61
CA LEU A 53 1.77 -5.22 5.83
C LEU A 53 2.84 -6.24 5.41
N TYR A 54 3.40 -6.97 6.38
CA TYR A 54 4.55 -7.83 6.08
C TYR A 54 4.25 -8.97 5.12
N PRO A 55 3.11 -9.66 5.22
CA PRO A 55 2.77 -10.65 4.20
C PRO A 55 2.65 -10.06 2.80
N THR A 56 2.13 -8.83 2.69
CA THR A 56 2.00 -8.15 1.40
C THR A 56 3.36 -7.76 0.85
N LEU A 57 4.25 -7.26 1.71
CA LEU A 57 5.63 -6.94 1.31
C LEU A 57 6.34 -8.18 0.78
N HIS A 58 6.21 -9.30 1.49
CA HIS A 58 6.86 -10.55 1.09
C HIS A 58 6.32 -11.04 -0.26
N ARG A 59 5.01 -10.90 -0.47
CA ARG A 59 4.41 -11.30 -1.74
C ARG A 59 4.90 -10.42 -2.89
N LEU A 60 4.94 -9.12 -2.69
CA LEU A 60 5.41 -8.19 -3.72
C LEU A 60 6.89 -8.42 -4.04
N GLU A 61 7.68 -8.74 -3.03
CA GLU A 61 9.08 -9.09 -3.23
C GLU A 61 9.21 -10.39 -4.04
N ALA A 62 8.43 -11.40 -3.67
CA ALA A 62 8.45 -12.68 -4.37
C ALA A 62 8.02 -12.54 -5.84
N GLU A 63 7.12 -11.60 -6.11
CA GLU A 63 6.66 -11.31 -7.48
C GLU A 63 7.64 -10.44 -8.25
N GLY A 64 8.70 -9.99 -7.62
CA GLY A 64 9.70 -9.17 -8.28
C GLY A 64 9.39 -7.68 -8.33
N ALA A 65 8.31 -7.24 -7.70
CA ALA A 65 7.94 -5.82 -7.68
C ALA A 65 8.78 -5.01 -6.70
N LEU A 66 9.27 -5.65 -5.66
CA LEU A 66 10.13 -5.03 -4.65
C LEU A 66 11.43 -5.77 -4.51
N GLU A 67 12.45 -5.03 -4.13
CA GLU A 67 13.75 -5.59 -3.79
C GLU A 67 14.06 -5.15 -2.37
N ALA A 68 14.56 -6.08 -1.56
CA ALA A 68 14.82 -5.82 -0.15
C ALA A 68 16.31 -5.90 0.16
N THR A 69 16.76 -5.02 1.05
CA THR A 69 18.15 -4.96 1.50
C THR A 69 18.18 -4.78 3.01
N TRP A 70 19.03 -5.53 3.68
CA TRP A 70 19.26 -5.35 5.11
C TRP A 70 20.26 -4.21 5.32
N ARG A 71 19.94 -3.30 6.24
CA ARG A 71 20.82 -2.19 6.61
C ARG A 71 20.85 -2.04 8.12
N ASP A 72 22.01 -1.61 8.62
CA ASP A 72 22.15 -1.31 10.03
C ASP A 72 21.47 0.04 10.30
N GLY A 73 20.69 0.08 11.38
CA GLY A 73 20.10 1.35 11.82
C GLY A 73 21.20 2.19 12.51
N GLU A 74 21.00 3.51 12.49
CA GLU A 74 21.96 4.43 13.10
C GLU A 74 22.14 4.21 14.60
N ALA A 75 21.09 3.74 15.25
CA ALA A 75 21.09 3.53 16.70
C ALA A 75 20.26 2.32 17.10
N GLY A 76 20.28 1.27 16.30
CA GLY A 76 19.43 0.13 16.59
C GLY A 76 19.70 -1.08 15.71
N PRO A 77 18.83 -2.08 15.76
CA PRO A 77 19.03 -3.32 15.02
C PRO A 77 18.93 -3.10 13.51
N ARG A 78 19.46 -4.09 12.79
CA ARG A 78 19.33 -4.09 11.32
C ARG A 78 17.88 -4.08 10.92
N ARG A 79 17.57 -3.35 9.84
CA ARG A 79 16.23 -3.25 9.30
C ARG A 79 16.23 -3.61 7.83
N ARG A 80 15.12 -4.17 7.40
CA ARG A 80 14.94 -4.54 6.01
C ARG A 80 14.31 -3.38 5.27
N PHE A 81 15.04 -2.84 4.27
CA PHE A 81 14.57 -1.74 3.44
C PHE A 81 14.07 -2.28 2.12
N TYR A 82 13.00 -1.70 1.63
CA TYR A 82 12.35 -2.10 0.39
C TYR A 82 12.40 -0.96 -0.61
N ARG A 83 12.59 -1.29 -1.86
CA ARG A 83 12.53 -0.32 -2.95
C ARG A 83 11.80 -0.91 -4.14
N LEU A 84 11.22 -0.04 -4.98
CA LEU A 84 10.61 -0.48 -6.22
C LEU A 84 11.66 -0.96 -7.20
N THR A 85 11.36 -2.05 -7.87
CA THR A 85 12.10 -2.46 -9.07
C THR A 85 11.45 -1.80 -10.28
N ARG A 86 12.04 -1.97 -11.46
CA ARG A 86 11.40 -1.52 -12.69
C ARG A 86 10.04 -2.19 -12.87
N SER A 87 9.98 -3.48 -12.60
CA SER A 87 8.73 -4.24 -12.62
C SER A 87 7.72 -3.69 -11.61
N GLY A 88 8.21 -3.27 -10.44
CA GLY A 88 7.36 -2.66 -9.42
C GLY A 88 6.76 -1.33 -9.86
N LEU A 89 7.53 -0.52 -10.57
CA LEU A 89 7.00 0.74 -11.09
C LEU A 89 5.90 0.48 -12.13
N THR A 90 6.09 -0.51 -12.99
CA THR A 90 5.06 -0.92 -13.95
C THR A 90 3.80 -1.42 -13.22
N ALA A 91 3.99 -2.21 -12.17
CA ALA A 91 2.89 -2.71 -11.36
C ALA A 91 2.14 -1.56 -10.68
N LEU A 92 2.87 -0.57 -10.20
CA LEU A 92 2.26 0.62 -9.58
C LEU A 92 1.39 1.38 -10.59
N GLU A 93 1.92 1.61 -11.78
CA GLU A 93 1.16 2.33 -12.80
C GLU A 93 -0.12 1.59 -13.20
N SER A 94 -0.03 0.27 -13.32
CA SER A 94 -1.20 -0.56 -13.60
C SER A 94 -2.22 -0.50 -12.47
N ALA A 95 -1.75 -0.61 -11.22
CA ALA A 95 -2.63 -0.55 -10.06
C ALA A 95 -3.30 0.81 -9.92
N GLU A 96 -2.59 1.88 -10.27
CA GLU A 96 -3.18 3.22 -10.25
C GLU A 96 -4.33 3.34 -11.25
N ARG A 97 -4.14 2.82 -12.46
CA ARG A 97 -5.21 2.84 -13.47
C ARG A 97 -6.41 2.00 -13.04
N ASP A 98 -6.14 0.83 -12.50
CA ASP A 98 -7.20 -0.06 -12.03
C ASP A 98 -7.99 0.58 -10.90
N TRP A 99 -7.30 1.21 -9.98
CA TRP A 99 -7.94 1.91 -8.87
C TRP A 99 -8.80 3.07 -9.38
N ALA A 100 -8.28 3.89 -10.28
CA ALA A 100 -9.03 5.02 -10.80
C ALA A 100 -10.31 4.57 -11.51
N THR A 101 -10.24 3.49 -12.27
CA THR A 101 -11.41 2.93 -12.95
C THR A 101 -12.42 2.38 -11.95
N PHE A 102 -11.93 1.63 -10.98
CA PHE A 102 -12.79 1.02 -9.96
C PHE A 102 -13.46 2.10 -9.10
N ALA A 103 -12.66 3.03 -8.58
CA ALA A 103 -13.18 4.10 -7.73
C ALA A 103 -14.19 4.97 -8.48
N GLY A 104 -13.91 5.26 -9.75
CA GLY A 104 -14.85 6.02 -10.58
C GLY A 104 -16.17 5.29 -10.73
N GLY A 105 -16.11 3.99 -10.96
CA GLY A 105 -17.32 3.17 -11.06
C GLY A 105 -18.11 3.14 -9.77
N VAL A 106 -17.42 2.93 -8.66
CA VAL A 106 -18.07 2.94 -7.33
C VAL A 106 -18.74 4.29 -7.07
N ASN A 107 -18.05 5.37 -7.36
CA ASN A 107 -18.59 6.71 -7.12
C ASN A 107 -19.84 6.98 -7.97
N ARG A 108 -19.83 6.54 -9.22
CA ARG A 108 -21.01 6.72 -10.08
C ARG A 108 -22.23 5.96 -9.55
N VAL A 109 -22.02 4.73 -9.09
CA VAL A 109 -23.11 3.94 -8.53
C VAL A 109 -23.61 4.53 -7.22
N ALA A 110 -22.67 4.89 -6.33
CA ALA A 110 -23.02 5.30 -4.97
C ALA A 110 -23.55 6.73 -4.87
N PHE A 111 -23.06 7.64 -5.71
CA PHE A 111 -23.37 9.06 -5.55
C PHE A 111 -24.04 9.71 -6.75
N ASP A 112 -23.78 9.24 -7.95
CA ASP A 112 -24.32 9.83 -9.16
C ASP A 112 -25.48 9.03 -9.75
N GLY A 113 -25.78 7.89 -9.18
CA GLY A 113 -26.73 6.95 -9.73
C GLY A 113 -28.19 7.37 -9.67
N ALA A 114 -28.49 8.52 -9.05
CA ALA A 114 -29.85 9.01 -8.93
C ALA A 114 -30.41 9.57 -10.26
N ASN A 115 -29.57 9.69 -11.24
CA ASN A 115 -29.98 10.26 -12.52
C ASN A 115 -30.42 9.18 -13.51
#